data_7f0cfe32f19af6b96ce00fb1dbd97378
#
_entry.id   7f0cfe32f19af6b96ce00fb1dbd97378
#
_cell.length_a   1.000
_cell.length_b   1.000
_cell.length_c   1.000
_cell.angle_alpha   90.00
_cell.angle_beta   90.00
_cell.angle_gamma   90.00
#
_symmetry.space_group_name_H-M   'P 1'
#
loop_
_entity.id
_entity.type
_entity.pdbx_description
1 polymer ?
#
loop_
_entity_poly.entity_id
_entity_poly.type
_entity_poly.pdbx_seq_one_letter_code
_entity_poly.pdbx_strand_id
1 'polypeptide(L)'
;MTRPFFSKERISHFELFDRHAVDALQQLKVRMREGYPVDIQDLASRFTMDSATEFLFNKDVRSLDAGLPYPPYSPLVNTMAHDHPANKFAAAFDEAQRLIALRARVGINWPLTEFWKDKVKEQMVVINGFIDPILRAAIERKRASGTGDKATVDEKEREVKEGESLLDHLINYTDGKRLMRSRLSSC
;
A
#
# COMPACT_ATOMS: atom_id res chain seq x y z
N MET A 1 -10.49 5.46 16.74
CA MET A 1 -10.71 4.47 15.67
C MET A 1 -9.49 3.59 15.41
N THR A 2 -8.32 4.12 15.08
CA THR A 2 -7.13 3.30 14.71
C THR A 2 -6.21 2.94 15.88
N ARG A 3 -6.29 3.66 17.00
CA ARG A 3 -5.39 3.50 18.16
C ARG A 3 -5.31 2.07 18.70
N PRO A 4 -6.41 1.31 18.86
CA PRO A 4 -6.34 -0.07 19.34
C PRO A 4 -5.60 -1.01 18.39
N PHE A 5 -5.61 -0.71 17.08
CA PHE A 5 -4.91 -1.51 16.07
C PHE A 5 -3.39 -1.41 16.19
N PHE A 6 -2.86 -0.27 16.63
CA PHE A 6 -1.43 -0.04 16.83
C PHE A 6 -1.01 -0.28 18.30
N SER A 7 -1.52 -1.35 18.91
CA SER A 7 -1.05 -1.78 20.24
C SER A 7 0.36 -2.36 20.16
N LYS A 8 1.07 -2.35 21.28
CA LYS A 8 2.45 -2.84 21.36
C LYS A 8 2.54 -4.32 20.97
N GLU A 9 1.59 -5.13 21.39
CA GLU A 9 1.53 -6.55 21.08
C GLU A 9 1.47 -6.80 19.57
N ARG A 10 0.64 -6.04 18.85
CA ARG A 10 0.48 -6.20 17.40
C ARG A 10 1.69 -5.73 16.59
N ILE A 11 2.33 -4.64 17.04
CA ILE A 11 3.54 -4.13 16.37
C ILE A 11 4.74 -5.05 16.66
N SER A 12 4.69 -5.85 17.73
CA SER A 12 5.75 -6.77 18.12
C SER A 12 5.75 -8.11 17.35
N HIS A 13 4.77 -8.36 16.47
CA HIS A 13 4.76 -9.50 15.57
C HIS A 13 5.77 -9.28 14.43
N PHE A 14 7.04 -9.52 14.71
CA PHE A 14 8.13 -9.30 13.74
C PHE A 14 8.20 -10.34 12.64
N GLU A 15 7.51 -11.47 12.72
CA GLU A 15 7.55 -12.55 11.74
C GLU A 15 7.24 -12.10 10.30
N LEU A 16 6.26 -11.19 10.15
CA LEU A 16 5.93 -10.61 8.86
C LEU A 16 7.09 -9.79 8.30
N PHE A 17 7.65 -8.91 9.13
CA PHE A 17 8.77 -8.05 8.72
C PHE A 17 10.04 -8.85 8.47
N ASP A 18 10.28 -9.90 9.26
CA ASP A 18 11.44 -10.79 9.11
C ASP A 18 11.39 -11.54 7.77
N ARG A 19 10.22 -12.06 7.40
CA ARG A 19 10.01 -12.71 6.10
C ARG A 19 10.35 -11.77 4.93
N HIS A 20 9.76 -10.57 4.89
CA HIS A 20 10.05 -9.58 3.85
C HIS A 20 11.50 -9.09 3.90
N ALA A 21 12.13 -9.03 5.07
CA ALA A 21 13.55 -8.71 5.19
C ALA A 21 14.43 -9.80 4.58
N VAL A 22 14.09 -11.08 4.79
CA VAL A 22 14.78 -12.21 4.17
C VAL A 22 14.67 -12.12 2.65
N ASP A 23 13.47 -11.85 2.11
CA ASP A 23 13.25 -11.72 0.67
C ASP A 23 14.06 -10.54 0.08
N ALA A 24 14.04 -9.38 0.75
CA ALA A 24 14.83 -8.21 0.35
C ALA A 24 16.34 -8.50 0.35
N LEU A 25 16.85 -9.17 1.40
CA LEU A 25 18.25 -9.57 1.49
C LEU A 25 18.63 -10.61 0.43
N GLN A 26 17.71 -11.47 0.06
CA GLN A 26 17.92 -12.45 -1.01
C GLN A 26 18.06 -11.75 -2.37
N GLN A 27 17.18 -10.79 -2.68
CA GLN A 27 17.26 -9.98 -3.89
C GLN A 27 18.58 -9.18 -3.94
N LEU A 28 18.98 -8.59 -2.82
CA LEU A 28 20.27 -7.90 -2.69
C LEU A 28 21.44 -8.85 -3.00
N LYS A 29 21.48 -10.03 -2.39
CA LYS A 29 22.53 -11.03 -2.60
C LYS A 29 22.62 -11.49 -4.05
N VAL A 30 21.48 -11.71 -4.70
CA VAL A 30 21.43 -12.10 -6.12
C VAL A 30 22.07 -10.99 -6.97
N ARG A 31 21.64 -9.73 -6.80
CA ARG A 31 22.16 -8.59 -7.56
C ARG A 31 23.65 -8.35 -7.36
N MET A 32 24.12 -8.49 -6.11
CA MET A 32 25.56 -8.37 -5.79
C MET A 32 26.40 -9.48 -6.42
N ARG A 33 25.87 -10.71 -6.50
CA ARG A 33 26.56 -11.83 -7.18
C ARG A 33 26.68 -11.61 -8.68
N GLU A 34 25.72 -10.92 -9.28
CA GLU A 34 25.75 -10.53 -10.69
C GLU A 34 26.74 -9.39 -10.96
N GLY A 35 27.30 -8.77 -9.92
CA GLY A 35 28.26 -7.68 -10.04
C GLY A 35 27.66 -6.33 -10.38
N TYR A 36 26.33 -6.16 -10.25
CA TYR A 36 25.67 -4.88 -10.50
C TYR A 36 25.41 -4.11 -9.18
N PRO A 37 25.48 -2.79 -9.22
CA PRO A 37 25.09 -1.97 -8.07
C PRO A 37 23.59 -2.08 -7.81
N VAL A 38 23.22 -1.87 -6.55
CA VAL A 38 21.82 -1.88 -6.10
C VAL A 38 21.43 -0.49 -5.66
N ASP A 39 20.25 -0.05 -6.11
CA ASP A 39 19.59 1.11 -5.52
C ASP A 39 18.95 0.68 -4.18
N ILE A 40 19.62 1.07 -3.09
CA ILE A 40 19.17 0.75 -1.74
C ILE A 40 17.84 1.44 -1.40
N GLN A 41 17.58 2.62 -1.98
CA GLN A 41 16.33 3.34 -1.78
C GLN A 41 15.16 2.58 -2.41
N ASP A 42 15.31 2.09 -3.64
CA ASP A 42 14.30 1.25 -4.31
C ASP A 42 14.07 -0.06 -3.51
N LEU A 43 15.15 -0.73 -3.09
CA LEU A 43 15.05 -1.94 -2.27
C LEU A 43 14.28 -1.70 -0.96
N ALA A 44 14.63 -0.65 -0.23
CA ALA A 44 13.96 -0.28 1.02
C ALA A 44 12.50 0.12 0.79
N SER A 45 12.20 0.82 -0.31
CA SER A 45 10.84 1.18 -0.69
C SER A 45 9.97 -0.06 -0.94
N ARG A 46 10.49 -1.07 -1.67
CA ARG A 46 9.81 -2.34 -1.91
C ARG A 46 9.57 -3.12 -0.62
N PHE A 47 10.59 -3.25 0.20
CA PHE A 47 10.48 -3.92 1.50
C PHE A 47 9.41 -3.27 2.38
N THR A 48 9.42 -1.95 2.49
CA THR A 48 8.43 -1.23 3.30
C THR A 48 7.03 -1.30 2.70
N MET A 49 6.91 -1.28 1.37
CA MET A 49 5.63 -1.40 0.68
C MET A 49 5.00 -2.78 0.91
N ASP A 50 5.74 -3.86 0.67
CA ASP A 50 5.24 -5.24 0.83
C ASP A 50 4.86 -5.48 2.30
N SER A 51 5.71 -5.08 3.24
CA SER A 51 5.44 -5.18 4.68
C SER A 51 4.21 -4.37 5.10
N ALA A 52 4.09 -3.12 4.64
CA ALA A 52 3.00 -2.24 5.01
C ALA A 52 1.66 -2.71 4.40
N THR A 53 1.65 -3.14 3.15
CA THR A 53 0.41 -3.60 2.50
C THR A 53 -0.09 -4.90 3.10
N GLU A 54 0.79 -5.82 3.46
CA GLU A 54 0.39 -7.03 4.15
C GLU A 54 -0.11 -6.75 5.57
N PHE A 55 0.60 -5.91 6.33
CA PHE A 55 0.19 -5.54 7.69
C PHE A 55 -1.15 -4.78 7.72
N LEU A 56 -1.34 -3.83 6.80
CA LEU A 56 -2.52 -2.96 6.80
C LEU A 56 -3.73 -3.58 6.11
N PHE A 57 -3.51 -4.34 5.03
CA PHE A 57 -4.57 -4.83 4.16
C PHE A 57 -4.68 -6.35 4.13
N ASN A 58 -3.79 -7.06 4.81
CA ASN A 58 -3.64 -8.51 4.72
C ASN A 58 -3.47 -8.96 3.25
N LYS A 59 -2.73 -8.16 2.48
CA LYS A 59 -2.47 -8.38 1.06
C LYS A 59 -1.07 -7.91 0.70
N ASP A 60 -0.20 -8.86 0.43
CA ASP A 60 1.14 -8.61 -0.08
C ASP A 60 1.08 -8.16 -1.55
N VAL A 61 1.71 -7.02 -1.86
CA VAL A 61 1.84 -6.48 -3.22
C VAL A 61 2.89 -7.25 -4.02
N ARG A 62 3.83 -7.91 -3.33
CA ARG A 62 4.93 -8.69 -3.91
C ARG A 62 5.82 -7.86 -4.84
N SER A 63 6.14 -6.65 -4.43
CA SER A 63 7.00 -5.76 -5.22
C SER A 63 8.44 -6.27 -5.30
N LEU A 64 8.89 -7.02 -4.29
CA LEU A 64 10.19 -7.70 -4.28
C LEU A 64 10.26 -8.83 -5.32
N ASP A 65 9.17 -9.55 -5.57
CA ASP A 65 9.11 -10.61 -6.58
C ASP A 65 9.32 -10.08 -8.00
N ALA A 66 9.00 -8.81 -8.25
CA ALA A 66 9.26 -8.14 -9.52
C ALA A 66 10.77 -7.95 -9.79
N GLY A 67 11.62 -8.23 -8.80
CA GLY A 67 13.06 -8.05 -8.85
C GLY A 67 13.51 -6.59 -8.74
N LEU A 68 14.82 -6.39 -8.57
CA LEU A 68 15.41 -5.04 -8.48
C LEU A 68 15.77 -4.52 -9.88
N PRO A 69 15.61 -3.22 -10.17
CA PRO A 69 15.97 -2.64 -11.44
C PRO A 69 17.46 -2.78 -11.71
N TYR A 70 17.82 -2.97 -12.98
CA TYR A 70 19.20 -2.93 -13.43
C TYR A 70 19.63 -1.50 -13.72
N PRO A 71 20.92 -1.17 -13.54
CA PRO A 71 21.43 0.14 -13.91
C PRO A 71 21.25 0.39 -15.42
N PRO A 72 21.11 1.67 -15.86
CA PRO A 72 20.82 2.01 -17.26
C PRO A 72 21.85 1.51 -18.28
N TYR A 73 23.08 1.26 -17.85
CA TYR A 73 24.16 0.76 -18.70
C TYR A 73 24.18 -0.78 -18.82
N SER A 74 23.32 -1.47 -18.08
CA SER A 74 23.26 -2.94 -18.15
C SER A 74 22.54 -3.40 -19.41
N PRO A 75 23.03 -4.46 -20.10
CA PRO A 75 22.29 -5.07 -21.20
C PRO A 75 20.96 -5.71 -20.72
N LEU A 76 20.82 -5.91 -19.40
CA LEU A 76 19.65 -6.51 -18.79
C LEU A 76 18.58 -5.48 -18.36
N VAL A 77 18.81 -4.19 -18.60
CA VAL A 77 17.87 -3.11 -18.20
C VAL A 77 16.44 -3.35 -18.68
N ASN A 78 16.26 -3.92 -19.86
CA ASN A 78 14.95 -4.19 -20.46
C ASN A 78 14.38 -5.58 -20.14
N THR A 79 15.10 -6.42 -19.40
CA THR A 79 14.62 -7.77 -19.03
C THR A 79 13.71 -7.76 -17.82
N MET A 80 13.65 -6.64 -17.10
CA MET A 80 12.78 -6.50 -15.95
C MET A 80 11.32 -6.45 -16.37
N ALA A 81 10.48 -7.05 -15.55
CA ALA A 81 9.02 -7.01 -15.72
C ALA A 81 8.48 -5.59 -15.47
N HIS A 82 8.76 -4.65 -16.42
CA HIS A 82 8.17 -3.30 -16.37
C HIS A 82 6.65 -3.33 -16.26
N ASP A 83 6.03 -4.40 -16.77
CA ASP A 83 4.58 -4.60 -16.73
C ASP A 83 4.06 -5.23 -15.44
N HIS A 84 4.94 -5.58 -14.49
CA HIS A 84 4.47 -6.16 -13.23
C HIS A 84 3.53 -5.16 -12.51
N PRO A 85 2.32 -5.59 -12.08
CA PRO A 85 1.35 -4.70 -11.44
C PRO A 85 1.91 -3.96 -10.22
N ALA A 86 2.77 -4.63 -9.44
CA ALA A 86 3.42 -4.04 -8.28
C ALA A 86 4.34 -2.87 -8.67
N ASN A 87 5.07 -2.95 -9.78
CA ASN A 87 5.93 -1.86 -10.24
C ASN A 87 5.11 -0.63 -10.68
N LYS A 88 3.97 -0.86 -11.35
CA LYS A 88 3.05 0.22 -11.72
C LYS A 88 2.45 0.90 -10.50
N PHE A 89 2.04 0.10 -9.51
CA PHE A 89 1.52 0.61 -8.25
C PHE A 89 2.59 1.40 -7.48
N ALA A 90 3.81 0.84 -7.34
CA ALA A 90 4.92 1.48 -6.63
C ALA A 90 5.28 2.83 -7.26
N ALA A 91 5.44 2.87 -8.59
CA ALA A 91 5.77 4.09 -9.31
C ALA A 91 4.67 5.15 -9.18
N ALA A 92 3.40 4.77 -9.30
CA ALA A 92 2.28 5.68 -9.14
C ALA A 92 2.17 6.21 -7.71
N PHE A 93 2.44 5.36 -6.71
CA PHE A 93 2.40 5.74 -5.31
C PHE A 93 3.53 6.74 -4.95
N ASP A 94 4.76 6.46 -5.40
CA ASP A 94 5.90 7.36 -5.20
C ASP A 94 5.68 8.72 -5.88
N GLU A 95 5.25 8.72 -7.14
CA GLU A 95 4.97 9.97 -7.87
C GLU A 95 3.81 10.75 -7.23
N ALA A 96 2.77 10.09 -6.74
CA ALA A 96 1.69 10.77 -6.02
C ALA A 96 2.21 11.45 -4.76
N GLN A 97 3.05 10.77 -3.95
CA GLN A 97 3.66 11.37 -2.76
C GLN A 97 4.55 12.56 -3.11
N ARG A 98 5.38 12.44 -4.16
CA ARG A 98 6.24 13.52 -4.63
C ARG A 98 5.43 14.75 -5.04
N LEU A 99 4.34 14.56 -5.78
CA LEU A 99 3.45 15.64 -6.19
C LEU A 99 2.74 16.30 -5.01
N ILE A 100 2.26 15.51 -4.04
CA ILE A 100 1.64 16.03 -2.81
C ILE A 100 2.66 16.84 -1.99
N ALA A 101 3.88 16.36 -1.86
CA ALA A 101 4.95 17.09 -1.18
C ALA A 101 5.28 18.41 -1.90
N LEU A 102 5.26 18.42 -3.23
CA LEU A 102 5.46 19.63 -4.02
C LEU A 102 4.31 20.64 -3.81
N ARG A 103 3.06 20.17 -3.81
CA ARG A 103 1.88 21.02 -3.49
C ARG A 103 2.01 21.65 -2.12
N ALA A 104 2.46 20.88 -1.11
CA ALA A 104 2.69 21.40 0.23
C ALA A 104 3.76 22.51 0.27
N ARG A 105 4.82 22.40 -0.54
CA ARG A 105 5.87 23.45 -0.65
C ARG A 105 5.37 24.72 -1.33
N VAL A 106 4.55 24.59 -2.36
CA VAL A 106 3.98 25.75 -3.08
C VAL A 106 2.88 26.42 -2.25
N GLY A 107 2.28 25.69 -1.30
CA GLY A 107 1.22 26.18 -0.42
C GLY A 107 -0.07 26.46 -1.18
N ILE A 108 -0.79 27.51 -0.80
CA ILE A 108 -2.12 27.85 -1.33
C ILE A 108 -2.14 28.10 -2.85
N ASN A 109 -1.00 28.41 -3.45
CA ASN A 109 -0.87 28.74 -4.88
C ASN A 109 -0.64 27.48 -5.76
N TRP A 110 -0.62 26.26 -5.19
CA TRP A 110 -0.38 25.06 -5.97
C TRP A 110 -1.32 24.88 -7.18
N PRO A 111 -2.63 25.33 -7.17
CA PRO A 111 -3.49 25.15 -8.34
C PRO A 111 -2.99 25.90 -9.57
N LEU A 112 -2.22 26.99 -9.39
CA LEU A 112 -1.62 27.72 -10.51
C LEU A 112 -0.52 26.93 -11.24
N THR A 113 0.09 25.94 -10.57
CA THR A 113 1.12 25.08 -11.16
C THR A 113 0.54 23.88 -11.91
N GLU A 114 -0.73 23.56 -11.68
CA GLU A 114 -1.43 22.39 -12.24
C GLU A 114 -2.80 22.74 -12.86
N PHE A 115 -2.99 24.00 -13.30
CA PHE A 115 -4.33 24.46 -13.72
C PHE A 115 -4.86 23.76 -14.99
N TRP A 116 -4.00 23.13 -15.81
CA TRP A 116 -4.39 22.35 -16.97
C TRP A 116 -4.82 20.90 -16.62
N LYS A 117 -4.23 20.32 -15.57
CA LYS A 117 -4.36 18.89 -15.31
C LYS A 117 -3.95 18.56 -13.88
N ASP A 118 -4.82 17.89 -13.15
CA ASP A 118 -4.50 17.35 -11.84
C ASP A 118 -3.63 16.10 -11.98
N LYS A 119 -2.31 16.28 -11.79
CA LYS A 119 -1.32 15.21 -11.91
C LYS A 119 -1.49 14.13 -10.84
N VAL A 120 -1.94 14.50 -9.63
CA VAL A 120 -2.18 13.54 -8.55
C VAL A 120 -3.36 12.64 -8.91
N LYS A 121 -4.42 13.20 -9.51
CA LYS A 121 -5.59 12.41 -9.91
C LYS A 121 -5.23 11.30 -10.90
N GLU A 122 -4.28 11.51 -11.78
CA GLU A 122 -3.80 10.48 -12.71
C GLU A 122 -3.14 9.31 -11.99
N GLN A 123 -2.27 9.60 -11.03
CA GLN A 123 -1.63 8.57 -10.23
C GLN A 123 -2.65 7.82 -9.37
N MET A 124 -3.65 8.54 -8.85
CA MET A 124 -4.73 7.94 -8.05
C MET A 124 -5.59 6.96 -8.85
N VAL A 125 -5.71 7.09 -10.16
CA VAL A 125 -6.40 6.08 -11.01
C VAL A 125 -5.69 4.73 -10.92
N VAL A 126 -4.36 4.72 -11.03
CA VAL A 126 -3.55 3.49 -10.93
C VAL A 126 -3.62 2.91 -9.52
N ILE A 127 -3.44 3.76 -8.51
CA ILE A 127 -3.48 3.37 -7.09
C ILE A 127 -4.87 2.79 -6.73
N ASN A 128 -5.94 3.45 -7.11
CA ASN A 128 -7.30 2.99 -6.84
C ASN A 128 -7.60 1.69 -7.59
N GLY A 129 -7.13 1.54 -8.84
CA GLY A 129 -7.25 0.29 -9.60
C GLY A 129 -6.66 -0.92 -8.87
N PHE A 130 -5.61 -0.71 -8.07
CA PHE A 130 -5.01 -1.74 -7.23
C PHE A 130 -5.77 -1.95 -5.91
N ILE A 131 -6.15 -0.86 -5.22
CA ILE A 131 -6.76 -0.92 -3.88
C ILE A 131 -8.24 -1.33 -3.93
N ASP A 132 -9.00 -0.89 -4.94
CA ASP A 132 -10.46 -1.12 -5.00
C ASP A 132 -10.85 -2.61 -5.02
N PRO A 133 -10.16 -3.52 -5.71
CA PRO A 133 -10.45 -4.96 -5.62
C PRO A 133 -10.26 -5.51 -4.22
N ILE A 134 -9.21 -5.07 -3.51
CA ILE A 134 -8.91 -5.48 -2.13
C ILE A 134 -10.03 -5.01 -1.19
N LEU A 135 -10.43 -3.76 -1.34
CA LEU A 135 -11.52 -3.16 -0.55
C LEU A 135 -12.86 -3.88 -0.79
N ARG A 136 -13.18 -4.16 -2.05
CA ARG A 136 -14.41 -4.89 -2.42
C ARG A 136 -14.43 -6.29 -1.81
N ALA A 137 -13.33 -7.03 -1.97
CA ALA A 137 -13.22 -8.37 -1.39
C ALA A 137 -13.34 -8.37 0.14
N ALA A 138 -12.80 -7.36 0.83
CA ALA A 138 -12.94 -7.22 2.27
C ALA A 138 -14.38 -6.90 2.69
N ILE A 139 -15.08 -6.04 1.95
CA ILE A 139 -16.50 -5.73 2.18
C ILE A 139 -17.39 -6.95 1.92
N GLU A 140 -17.11 -7.73 0.88
CA GLU A 140 -17.86 -8.95 0.56
C GLU A 140 -17.66 -10.02 1.63
N ARG A 141 -16.43 -10.21 2.12
CA ARG A 141 -16.16 -11.12 3.26
C ARG A 141 -16.96 -10.73 4.49
N LYS A 142 -17.04 -9.44 4.83
CA LYS A 142 -17.86 -8.96 5.93
C LYS A 142 -19.35 -9.26 5.73
N ARG A 143 -19.87 -9.07 4.52
CA ARG A 143 -21.27 -9.37 4.20
C ARG A 143 -21.58 -10.87 4.28
N ALA A 144 -20.66 -11.71 3.78
CA ALA A 144 -20.82 -13.17 3.80
C ALA A 144 -20.75 -13.75 5.21
N SER A 145 -19.94 -13.16 6.11
CA SER A 145 -19.83 -13.61 7.52
C SER A 145 -21.08 -13.33 8.36
N GLY A 146 -22.10 -12.69 7.79
CA GLY A 146 -23.42 -12.54 8.44
C GLY A 146 -23.41 -11.73 9.73
N THR A 147 -22.31 -11.06 10.05
CA THR A 147 -22.17 -10.27 11.29
C THR A 147 -22.95 -8.96 11.17
N GLY A 148 -24.24 -9.10 10.93
CA GLY A 148 -25.24 -8.08 11.19
C GLY A 148 -25.51 -7.97 12.68
N ASP A 149 -24.49 -8.12 13.50
CA ASP A 149 -24.61 -7.80 14.92
C ASP A 149 -24.75 -6.28 15.03
N LYS A 150 -25.97 -5.86 15.27
CA LYS A 150 -26.29 -4.54 15.81
C LYS A 150 -25.67 -4.46 17.22
N ALA A 151 -24.36 -4.40 17.28
CA ALA A 151 -23.67 -4.15 18.52
C ALA A 151 -23.79 -2.67 18.82
N THR A 152 -24.81 -2.31 19.55
CA THR A 152 -24.79 -1.25 20.56
C THR A 152 -23.73 -1.62 21.59
N VAL A 153 -22.46 -1.47 21.26
CA VAL A 153 -21.36 -1.64 22.19
C VAL A 153 -20.56 -0.35 22.21
N ASP A 154 -20.37 0.16 23.41
CA ASP A 154 -19.57 1.35 23.71
C ASP A 154 -18.31 1.41 22.85
N GLU A 155 -18.14 2.55 22.15
CA GLU A 155 -17.04 2.80 21.18
C GLU A 155 -15.64 2.73 21.82
N LYS A 156 -15.51 2.52 23.12
CA LYS A 156 -14.25 2.69 23.85
C LYS A 156 -13.38 1.44 24.02
N GLU A 157 -13.92 0.23 23.83
CA GLU A 157 -13.20 -1.00 24.24
C GLU A 157 -13.36 -2.19 23.29
N ARG A 158 -13.45 -1.97 21.98
CA ARG A 158 -13.42 -3.10 21.06
C ARG A 158 -11.99 -3.57 20.87
N GLU A 159 -11.63 -4.64 21.58
CA GLU A 159 -10.37 -5.35 21.35
C GLU A 159 -10.31 -5.82 19.89
N VAL A 160 -9.18 -5.51 19.24
CA VAL A 160 -8.92 -5.94 17.86
C VAL A 160 -8.64 -7.44 17.89
N LYS A 161 -9.39 -8.22 17.10
CA LYS A 161 -9.21 -9.67 17.03
C LYS A 161 -7.85 -10.02 16.46
N GLU A 162 -7.25 -11.09 16.98
CA GLU A 162 -6.01 -11.63 16.46
C GLU A 162 -6.19 -12.01 14.96
N GLY A 163 -5.29 -11.55 14.09
CA GLY A 163 -5.40 -11.74 12.62
C GLY A 163 -6.28 -10.73 11.87
N GLU A 164 -6.93 -9.79 12.54
CA GLU A 164 -7.71 -8.73 11.87
C GLU A 164 -6.79 -7.67 11.26
N SER A 165 -6.94 -7.39 9.97
CA SER A 165 -6.19 -6.30 9.31
C SER A 165 -6.74 -4.93 9.70
N LEU A 166 -5.95 -3.85 9.49
CA LEU A 166 -6.45 -2.48 9.67
C LEU A 166 -7.67 -2.21 8.78
N LEU A 167 -7.66 -2.75 7.57
CA LEU A 167 -8.77 -2.61 6.63
C LEU A 167 -10.03 -3.27 7.18
N ASP A 168 -9.94 -4.50 7.70
CA ASP A 168 -11.08 -5.21 8.29
C ASP A 168 -11.60 -4.46 9.52
N HIS A 169 -10.70 -3.95 10.36
CA HIS A 169 -11.04 -3.11 11.51
C HIS A 169 -11.80 -1.85 11.11
N LEU A 170 -11.33 -1.13 10.09
CA LEU A 170 -11.99 0.07 9.57
C LEU A 170 -13.36 -0.23 8.93
N ILE A 171 -13.47 -1.34 8.20
CA ILE A 171 -14.75 -1.78 7.61
C ILE A 171 -15.75 -2.17 8.70
N ASN A 172 -15.28 -2.72 9.82
CA ASN A 172 -16.12 -3.03 10.96
C ASN A 172 -16.66 -1.77 11.66
N TYR A 173 -15.94 -0.68 11.63
CA TYR A 173 -16.36 0.62 12.18
C TYR A 173 -17.19 1.45 11.21
N THR A 174 -16.97 1.30 9.93
CA THR A 174 -17.60 2.17 8.93
C THR A 174 -18.60 1.33 8.14
N ASP A 175 -19.85 1.80 8.05
CA ASP A 175 -20.82 1.14 7.16
C ASP A 175 -20.26 1.17 5.73
N GLY A 176 -19.96 -0.01 5.18
CA GLY A 176 -19.31 -0.14 3.87
C GLY A 176 -20.01 0.62 2.73
N LYS A 177 -21.30 0.94 2.89
CA LYS A 177 -22.05 1.83 2.00
C LYS A 177 -21.56 3.28 2.02
N ARG A 178 -21.06 3.78 3.15
CA ARG A 178 -20.55 5.16 3.27
C ARG A 178 -19.19 5.32 2.58
N LEU A 179 -18.31 4.33 2.71
CA LEU A 179 -17.00 4.34 2.06
C LEU A 179 -17.08 4.33 0.53
N MET A 180 -18.01 3.56 -0.04
CA MET A 180 -18.24 3.55 -1.48
C MET A 180 -18.87 4.84 -2.00
N ARG A 181 -19.79 5.45 -1.25
CA ARG A 181 -20.45 6.69 -1.66
C ARG A 181 -19.52 7.89 -1.71
N SER A 182 -18.58 8.01 -0.77
CA SER A 182 -17.63 9.11 -0.76
C SER A 182 -16.62 9.06 -1.91
N ARG A 183 -16.29 7.87 -2.43
CA ARG A 183 -15.38 7.72 -3.57
C ARG A 183 -16.06 7.90 -4.93
N LEU A 184 -17.34 7.54 -5.06
CA LEU A 184 -18.11 7.77 -6.30
C LEU A 184 -18.50 9.23 -6.52
N SER A 185 -18.53 10.04 -5.46
CA SER A 185 -18.81 11.48 -5.55
C SER A 185 -17.56 12.35 -5.77
N SER A 186 -16.37 11.75 -5.81
CA SER A 186 -15.09 12.46 -6.00
C SER A 186 -14.46 12.19 -7.37
N CYS A 187 -15.20 11.54 -8.29
CA CYS A 187 -14.81 11.34 -9.69
C CYS A 187 -15.51 12.33 -10.61
#